data_0ac4c14b5326976593b6e4d6839faff0
#
_entry.id   0ac4c14b5326976593b6e4d6839faff0
#
_cell.length_a   1.000
_cell.length_b   1.000
_cell.length_c   1.000
_cell.angle_alpha   90.00
_cell.angle_beta   90.00
_cell.angle_gamma   90.00
#
_symmetry.space_group_name_H-M   'P 1'
#
loop_
_entity.id
_entity.type
_entity.pdbx_description
1 polymer ?
#
loop_
_entity_poly.entity_id
_entity_poly.type
_entity_poly.pdbx_seq_one_letter_code
_entity_poly.pdbx_strand_id
1 'polypeptide(L)' 'MKKGINKQSDEITDLQIGPTNRGMVRIYVTSDNIDLPMDFSPEEARSIADELKASALLAEKES' A
#
# COMPACT_ATOMS: atom_id res chain seq x y z
N MET A 1 -11.73 -11.37 -11.09
CA MET A 1 -11.66 -10.76 -10.97
C MET A 1 -11.64 -10.21 -11.21
N LYS A 2 -11.59 -10.13 -11.31
CA LYS A 2 -11.49 -9.53 -11.41
C LYS A 2 -11.66 -8.65 -11.25
N LYS A 3 -11.81 -8.16 -10.97
CA LYS A 3 -11.93 -7.38 -10.87
C LYS A 3 -11.57 -6.47 -10.75
N GLY A 4 -11.99 -6.00 -10.61
CA GLY A 4 -12.10 -4.65 -10.57
C GLY A 4 -10.91 -3.89 -10.70
N ILE A 5 -10.19 -3.81 -9.72
CA ILE A 5 -9.04 -3.13 -9.85
C ILE A 5 -8.07 -3.74 -10.72
N ASN A 6 -8.40 -4.85 -11.24
CA ASN A 6 -7.50 -5.45 -12.16
C ASN A 6 -7.55 -4.70 -13.48
N LYS A 7 -8.42 -3.75 -13.62
CA LYS A 7 -8.35 -2.92 -14.78
C LYS A 7 -7.08 -2.11 -14.70
N GLN A 8 -6.31 -2.17 -15.74
CA GLN A 8 -5.05 -1.50 -15.75
C GLN A 8 -5.21 0.00 -15.79
N SER A 9 -4.44 0.67 -14.98
CA SER A 9 -4.32 2.09 -15.04
C SER A 9 -3.19 2.42 -16.01
N ASP A 10 -3.34 3.49 -16.76
CA ASP A 10 -2.28 3.92 -17.64
C ASP A 10 -1.21 4.66 -16.84
N GLU A 11 -1.48 4.90 -15.58
CA GLU A 11 -0.61 5.67 -14.75
C GLU A 11 0.35 4.77 -14.01
N ILE A 12 1.64 5.11 -14.05
CA ILE A 12 2.63 4.36 -13.30
C ILE A 12 2.61 4.86 -11.88
N THR A 13 2.36 3.97 -10.96
CA THR A 13 2.29 4.30 -9.56
C THR A 13 3.44 3.65 -8.82
N ASP A 14 4.13 4.43 -8.02
CA ASP A 14 5.23 3.94 -7.21
C ASP A 14 4.85 3.99 -5.75
N LEU A 15 5.30 3.01 -4.99
CA LEU A 15 5.01 2.94 -3.57
C LEU A 15 6.31 2.72 -2.82
N GLN A 16 6.57 3.58 -1.85
CA GLN A 16 7.75 3.47 -1.02
C GLN A 16 7.34 3.42 0.44
N ILE A 17 8.01 2.60 1.22
CA ILE A 17 7.71 2.43 2.63
C ILE A 17 9.02 2.55 3.40
N GLY A 18 9.01 3.34 4.46
CA GLY A 18 10.20 3.47 5.29
C GLY A 18 9.92 4.20 6.58
N PRO A 19 10.86 4.16 7.50
CA PRO A 19 10.72 4.86 8.75
C PRO A 19 11.02 6.34 8.58
N THR A 20 10.41 7.16 9.41
CA THR A 20 10.74 8.58 9.46
C THR A 20 11.66 8.82 10.65
N ASN A 21 12.26 10.01 10.69
CA ASN A 21 13.12 10.34 11.81
C ASN A 21 12.32 10.78 13.04
N ARG A 22 11.01 10.65 12.98
CA ARG A 22 10.14 10.95 14.12
C ARG A 22 9.47 9.71 14.67
N GLY A 23 9.96 8.54 14.31
CA GLY A 23 9.42 7.29 14.83
C GLY A 23 8.12 6.84 14.17
N MET A 24 7.84 7.35 13.00
CA MET A 24 6.65 6.94 12.26
C MET A 24 7.06 6.08 11.08
N VAL A 25 6.08 5.46 10.46
CA VAL A 25 6.29 4.69 9.23
C VAL A 25 5.55 5.43 8.14
N ARG A 26 6.27 5.75 7.08
CA ARG A 26 5.70 6.49 5.95
C ARG A 26 5.43 5.54 4.80
N ILE A 27 4.22 5.60 4.28
CA ILE A 27 3.85 4.97 3.03
C ILE A 27 3.65 6.11 2.05
N TYR A 28 4.45 6.11 1.00
CA TYR A 28 4.49 7.23 0.07
C TYR A 28 4.06 6.73 -1.30
N VAL A 29 2.96 7.25 -1.78
CA VAL A 29 2.41 6.87 -3.08
C VAL A 29 2.62 8.03 -4.04
N THR A 30 3.24 7.75 -5.18
CA THR A 30 3.49 8.78 -6.17
C THR A 30 3.13 8.27 -7.55
N SER A 31 2.71 9.21 -8.39
CA SER A 31 2.52 8.95 -9.80
C SER A 31 2.60 10.31 -10.48
N ASP A 32 2.28 10.38 -11.75
CA ASP A 32 2.33 11.65 -12.46
C ASP A 32 1.44 12.70 -11.83
N ASN A 33 0.32 12.28 -11.28
CA ASN A 33 -0.67 13.19 -10.71
C ASN A 33 -0.89 13.04 -9.22
N ILE A 34 -0.17 12.15 -8.59
CA ILE A 34 -0.37 11.84 -7.18
C ILE A 34 0.93 11.95 -6.43
N ASP A 35 0.88 12.60 -5.29
CA ASP A 35 2.05 12.75 -4.44
C ASP A 35 1.51 12.73 -3.02
N LEU A 36 1.42 11.52 -2.46
CA LEU A 36 0.68 11.32 -1.22
C LEU A 36 1.51 10.59 -0.19
N PRO A 37 2.17 11.32 0.70
CA PRO A 37 2.84 10.69 1.84
C PRO A 37 1.82 10.50 2.95
N MET A 38 1.88 9.33 3.58
CA MET A 38 1.00 9.01 4.70
C MET A 38 1.84 8.43 5.81
N ASP A 39 1.72 9.01 6.99
CA ASP A 39 2.51 8.58 8.13
C ASP A 39 1.63 7.84 9.13
N PHE A 40 2.13 6.72 9.61
CA PHE A 40 1.42 5.88 10.55
C PHE A 40 2.31 5.58 11.74
N SER A 41 1.71 5.34 12.88
CA SER A 41 2.48 4.87 14.02
C SER A 41 2.99 3.46 13.71
N PRO A 42 4.04 3.00 14.40
CA PRO A 42 4.49 1.63 14.20
C PRO A 42 3.39 0.60 14.45
N GLU A 43 2.54 0.86 15.42
CA GLU A 43 1.45 -0.04 15.74
C GLU A 43 0.44 -0.11 14.60
N GLU A 44 0.07 1.05 14.07
CA GLU A 44 -0.83 1.10 12.94
C GLU A 44 -0.22 0.43 11.71
N ALA A 45 1.08 0.63 11.52
CA ALA A 45 1.76 0.04 10.39
C ALA A 45 1.74 -1.47 10.47
N ARG A 46 1.90 -2.04 11.67
CA ARG A 46 1.83 -3.48 11.84
C ARG A 46 0.43 -4.02 11.53
N SER A 47 -0.61 -3.27 11.93
CA SER A 47 -1.97 -3.66 11.61
C SER A 47 -2.21 -3.66 10.11
N ILE A 48 -1.69 -2.64 9.43
CA ILE A 48 -1.82 -2.56 7.98
C ILE A 48 -1.09 -3.76 7.33
N ALA A 49 0.08 -4.09 7.84
CA ALA A 49 0.84 -5.22 7.31
C ALA A 49 0.06 -6.52 7.46
N ASP A 50 -0.60 -6.70 8.59
CA ASP A 50 -1.39 -7.91 8.81
C ASP A 50 -2.55 -7.99 7.84
N GLU A 51 -3.20 -6.87 7.58
CA GLU A 51 -4.30 -6.83 6.63
C GLU A 51 -3.84 -7.10 5.22
N LEU A 52 -2.66 -6.58 4.88
CA LEU A 52 -2.10 -6.83 3.56
C LEU A 52 -1.80 -8.31 3.38
N LYS A 53 -1.22 -8.93 4.40
CA LYS A 53 -0.90 -10.35 4.33
C LYS A 53 -2.17 -11.20 4.19
N ALA A 54 -3.20 -10.85 4.96
CA ALA A 54 -4.45 -11.59 4.90
C ALA A 54 -5.10 -11.44 3.53
N SER A 55 -5.07 -10.24 2.99
CA SER A 55 -5.64 -9.98 1.67
C SER A 55 -4.89 -10.72 0.58
N ALA A 56 -3.57 -10.77 0.69
CA ALA A 56 -2.76 -11.49 -0.27
C ALA A 56 -3.13 -12.97 -0.27
N LEU A 57 -3.31 -13.54 0.90
CA LEU A 57 -3.67 -14.93 1.02
C LEU A 57 -5.03 -15.21 0.38
N LEU A 58 -6.00 -14.32 0.63
CA LEU A 58 -7.32 -14.47 0.04
C LEU A 58 -7.27 -14.32 -1.48
N ALA A 59 -6.48 -13.37 -1.96
CA ALA A 59 -6.36 -13.15 -3.38
C ALA A 59 -5.74 -14.36 -4.08
N GLU A 60 -4.79 -15.02 -3.43
CA GLU A 60 -4.18 -16.21 -4.00
C GLU A 60 -5.20 -17.31 -4.22
N LYS A 61 -6.18 -17.41 -3.33
CA LYS A 61 -7.21 -18.43 -3.45
C LYS A 61 -8.17 -18.16 -4.58
N GLU A 62 -8.25 -16.92 -5.03
CA GLU A 62 -9.16 -16.58 -6.11
C GLU A 62 -8.56 -16.78 -7.48
N SER A 63 -7.27 -16.90 -7.59
CA SER A 63 -6.62 -17.01 -8.90
C SER A 63 -6.41 -18.42 -9.39
#